data_62ab67f465c44bad7cbaf7ca0c00efaf
#
_entry.id   62ab67f465c44bad7cbaf7ca0c00efaf
#
_cell.length_a   1.000
_cell.length_b   1.000
_cell.length_c   1.000
_cell.angle_alpha   90.00
_cell.angle_beta   90.00
_cell.angle_gamma   90.00
#
_symmetry.space_group_name_H-M   'P 1'
#
loop_
_entity.id
_entity.type
_entity.pdbx_description
1 polymer ?
#
loop_
_entity_poly.entity_id
_entity_poly.type
_entity_poly.pdbx_seq_one_letter_code
_entity_poly.pdbx_strand_id
1 'polypeptide(L)'
;MNSHRSWRSSMLLLLAMTGAVGAAEVTFFSFSDIHYGADGGGKRAPITQSGMVPVINALPGTAYPPAIGGEVGVPRGIVMQGDLINDGAVEAKYPTQWAHYIADFGVNGEGRCKFPVFEGLGNHDANDNLYVFERIKERNLTRKELKYIGNLSPNGYHYSWDWDGVHFVNVNLFPGNVWEGEADAYGRGHHPQFARDFLVSDLKEKVGDSGRPVFVVQHFRPIDENWWTYSAADKFHKVIQDYNIVAIMVGHQGGGVNNLWRGYHWISSNGELIVCRIKDDTFSAVARSATAWGNPMLKRIFYSWADSGLPAVVNNGDWATKIAATGATLSAKLVYEAAGPTEIALYWGTTDGGDKKDAWSHSLNLGVRKVGEVCSAEVAGLKPWTNYFYRAAASNAKGVVWAGASIPFDTAGVLPDGWQTCQIGYEQRPGGGANFADGVFTVRGSGRDIAEGGEPLDHCQFAHRGLDGDGEIRARIATAEVKTREPKIGVMMREKLEGGSRNVAVLLVPRIGVRLSARAEEGWGSASKANAAFKTAPCWVKLVRSAHTFTGFVSQDGERWDAVGGPVTVEMGPKVFVGLAVTSGSRDESRMHTSTFDGVQVLESGTK
;
A
#
# COMPACT_ATOMS: atom_id res chain seq x y z
N MET A 1 -30.90 49.78 -70.34
CA MET A 1 -29.95 48.69 -70.37
C MET A 1 -29.48 48.42 -68.92
N ASN A 2 -30.25 47.70 -68.18
CA ASN A 2 -29.97 47.38 -66.77
C ASN A 2 -30.20 45.88 -66.56
N SER A 3 -29.15 45.13 -66.30
CA SER A 3 -29.19 43.72 -65.99
C SER A 3 -29.28 43.54 -64.48
N HIS A 4 -30.43 43.06 -63.99
CA HIS A 4 -30.62 42.60 -62.64
C HIS A 4 -29.99 41.19 -62.46
N ARG A 5 -28.98 41.06 -61.60
CA ARG A 5 -28.51 39.78 -61.08
C ARG A 5 -29.23 39.46 -59.77
N SER A 6 -30.01 38.42 -59.81
CA SER A 6 -30.66 37.85 -58.63
C SER A 6 -29.67 37.02 -57.81
N TRP A 7 -29.49 37.36 -56.54
CA TRP A 7 -28.76 36.54 -55.58
C TRP A 7 -29.70 35.46 -55.04
N ARG A 8 -29.37 34.20 -55.32
CA ARG A 8 -29.99 33.06 -54.64
C ARG A 8 -29.24 32.80 -53.35
N SER A 9 -29.85 33.01 -52.19
CA SER A 9 -29.38 32.61 -50.88
C SER A 9 -29.47 31.10 -50.77
N SER A 10 -28.35 30.42 -50.78
CA SER A 10 -28.28 29.01 -50.42
C SER A 10 -28.27 28.89 -48.88
N MET A 11 -29.37 28.48 -48.32
CA MET A 11 -29.51 28.16 -46.91
C MET A 11 -28.83 26.81 -46.67
N LEU A 12 -27.61 26.84 -46.07
CA LEU A 12 -26.93 25.62 -45.61
C LEU A 12 -27.68 25.10 -44.39
N LEU A 13 -28.37 23.99 -44.57
CA LEU A 13 -28.97 23.23 -43.47
C LEU A 13 -27.83 22.54 -42.74
N LEU A 14 -27.43 23.08 -41.55
CA LEU A 14 -26.56 22.37 -40.61
C LEU A 14 -27.40 21.25 -40.00
N LEU A 15 -27.28 20.03 -40.53
CA LEU A 15 -27.72 18.84 -39.81
C LEU A 15 -26.78 18.69 -38.58
N ALA A 16 -27.29 19.04 -37.41
CA ALA A 16 -26.71 18.59 -36.16
C ALA A 16 -26.85 17.06 -36.10
N MET A 17 -25.81 16.36 -36.48
CA MET A 17 -25.68 14.95 -36.15
C MET A 17 -25.52 14.87 -34.61
N THR A 18 -26.61 14.64 -33.89
CA THR A 18 -26.55 14.09 -32.54
C THR A 18 -26.11 12.64 -32.69
N GLY A 19 -24.83 12.46 -32.91
CA GLY A 19 -24.20 11.16 -32.72
C GLY A 19 -24.43 10.78 -31.26
N ALA A 20 -25.09 9.67 -31.01
CA ALA A 20 -25.06 9.04 -29.69
C ALA A 20 -23.58 8.93 -29.31
N VAL A 21 -23.17 9.64 -28.27
CA VAL A 21 -21.85 9.48 -27.68
C VAL A 21 -21.85 8.06 -27.16
N GLY A 22 -21.28 7.13 -27.93
CA GLY A 22 -21.07 5.77 -27.46
C GLY A 22 -20.31 5.85 -26.15
N ALA A 23 -20.71 5.06 -25.17
CA ALA A 23 -20.02 4.99 -23.90
C ALA A 23 -18.51 4.88 -24.12
N ALA A 24 -17.72 5.77 -23.52
CA ALA A 24 -16.28 5.74 -23.68
C ALA A 24 -15.75 4.41 -23.11
N GLU A 25 -15.02 3.68 -23.93
CA GLU A 25 -14.42 2.40 -23.54
C GLU A 25 -12.91 2.47 -23.77
N VAL A 26 -12.13 2.27 -22.70
CA VAL A 26 -10.67 2.20 -22.75
C VAL A 26 -10.24 0.79 -22.42
N THR A 27 -9.71 0.07 -23.39
CA THR A 27 -9.02 -1.20 -23.17
C THR A 27 -7.51 -0.95 -23.18
N PHE A 28 -6.79 -1.50 -22.21
CA PHE A 28 -5.34 -1.52 -22.19
C PHE A 28 -4.83 -2.80 -21.52
N PHE A 29 -3.57 -3.14 -21.77
CA PHE A 29 -2.94 -4.29 -21.15
C PHE A 29 -1.86 -3.82 -20.18
N SER A 30 -1.60 -4.62 -19.14
CA SER A 30 -0.50 -4.43 -18.22
C SER A 30 0.35 -5.69 -18.18
N PHE A 31 1.66 -5.54 -18.38
CA PHE A 31 2.59 -6.66 -18.45
C PHE A 31 3.99 -6.20 -18.06
N SER A 32 4.54 -6.70 -16.97
CA SER A 32 5.85 -6.29 -16.44
C SER A 32 6.68 -7.50 -16.00
N ASP A 33 7.90 -7.25 -15.50
CA ASP A 33 8.81 -8.27 -14.97
C ASP A 33 9.09 -9.39 -15.99
N ILE A 34 9.32 -8.98 -17.22
CA ILE A 34 9.56 -9.91 -18.33
C ILE A 34 10.98 -10.43 -18.36
N HIS A 35 11.94 -9.72 -17.74
CA HIS A 35 13.31 -10.17 -17.50
C HIS A 35 14.01 -10.78 -18.71
N TYR A 36 14.07 -10.07 -19.85
CA TYR A 36 14.83 -10.57 -21.01
C TYR A 36 16.25 -10.93 -20.61
N GLY A 37 16.68 -12.16 -20.93
CA GLY A 37 18.00 -12.68 -20.59
C GLY A 37 18.10 -13.45 -19.28
N ALA A 38 17.01 -13.65 -18.53
CA ALA A 38 17.01 -14.58 -17.41
C ALA A 38 17.26 -16.00 -17.91
N ASP A 39 18.44 -16.55 -17.61
CA ASP A 39 18.76 -17.94 -17.91
C ASP A 39 17.82 -18.85 -17.12
N GLY A 40 17.28 -19.90 -17.76
CA GLY A 40 16.24 -20.79 -17.23
C GLY A 40 16.58 -21.57 -15.95
N GLY A 41 17.58 -21.16 -15.17
CA GLY A 41 17.96 -21.73 -13.87
C GLY A 41 17.27 -21.11 -12.66
N GLY A 42 16.58 -19.98 -12.80
CA GLY A 42 15.70 -19.42 -11.78
C GLY A 42 14.25 -19.87 -11.97
N LYS A 43 13.46 -19.88 -10.90
CA LYS A 43 12.05 -20.36 -10.87
C LYS A 43 11.07 -19.64 -11.82
N ARG A 44 11.53 -18.77 -12.69
CA ARG A 44 10.78 -18.07 -13.71
C ARG A 44 11.19 -18.60 -15.08
N ALA A 45 10.34 -19.43 -15.67
CA ALA A 45 10.60 -20.08 -16.95
C ALA A 45 10.68 -19.05 -18.10
N PRO A 46 11.45 -19.33 -19.17
CA PRO A 46 11.58 -18.49 -20.36
C PRO A 46 10.25 -18.18 -21.10
N ILE A 47 9.16 -18.81 -20.69
CA ILE A 47 7.80 -18.61 -21.23
C ILE A 47 7.34 -17.16 -21.15
N THR A 48 7.90 -16.37 -20.25
CA THR A 48 7.49 -14.96 -20.05
C THR A 48 8.10 -14.02 -21.08
N GLN A 49 9.28 -14.32 -21.65
CA GLN A 49 10.04 -13.34 -22.42
C GLN A 49 9.45 -13.05 -23.81
N SER A 50 9.07 -14.01 -24.58
CA SER A 50 8.48 -13.76 -25.90
C SER A 50 7.20 -14.55 -26.17
N GLY A 51 6.90 -15.54 -25.35
CA GLY A 51 5.77 -16.46 -25.52
C GLY A 51 4.40 -15.77 -25.35
N MET A 52 4.33 -14.65 -24.63
CA MET A 52 3.09 -13.90 -24.46
C MET A 52 2.77 -12.95 -25.61
N VAL A 53 3.72 -12.56 -26.45
CA VAL A 53 3.47 -11.65 -27.57
C VAL A 53 2.40 -12.17 -28.55
N PRO A 54 2.40 -13.45 -28.98
CA PRO A 54 1.31 -14.00 -29.79
C PRO A 54 -0.06 -13.94 -29.07
N VAL A 55 -0.08 -14.22 -27.76
CA VAL A 55 -1.31 -14.15 -26.94
C VAL A 55 -1.83 -12.71 -26.92
N ILE A 56 -0.96 -11.74 -26.61
CA ILE A 56 -1.28 -10.31 -26.59
C ILE A 56 -1.89 -9.88 -27.92
N ASN A 57 -1.27 -10.23 -29.03
CA ASN A 57 -1.74 -9.84 -30.37
C ASN A 57 -3.08 -10.49 -30.76
N ALA A 58 -3.40 -11.66 -30.22
CA ALA A 58 -4.61 -12.42 -30.54
C ALA A 58 -5.80 -12.09 -29.62
N LEU A 59 -5.61 -11.31 -28.55
CA LEU A 59 -6.66 -11.02 -27.57
C LEU A 59 -7.83 -10.15 -28.11
N PRO A 60 -7.60 -9.09 -28.90
CA PRO A 60 -8.71 -8.28 -29.41
C PRO A 60 -9.76 -9.13 -30.14
N GLY A 61 -11.05 -8.91 -29.83
CA GLY A 61 -12.17 -9.67 -30.37
C GLY A 61 -12.45 -11.01 -29.64
N THR A 62 -11.62 -11.42 -28.68
CA THR A 62 -11.92 -12.60 -27.85
C THR A 62 -12.88 -12.25 -26.71
N ALA A 63 -13.69 -13.23 -26.26
CA ALA A 63 -14.64 -13.01 -25.17
C ALA A 63 -13.91 -12.82 -23.82
N TYR A 64 -14.37 -11.84 -23.04
CA TYR A 64 -14.03 -11.74 -21.61
C TYR A 64 -14.67 -12.86 -20.79
N PRO A 65 -14.20 -13.11 -19.56
CA PRO A 65 -14.94 -13.92 -18.60
C PRO A 65 -16.38 -13.41 -18.42
N PRO A 66 -17.37 -14.29 -18.14
CA PRO A 66 -18.79 -13.90 -18.02
C PRO A 66 -19.05 -12.75 -17.03
N ALA A 67 -18.27 -12.66 -15.94
CA ALA A 67 -18.42 -11.59 -14.95
C ALA A 67 -18.08 -10.19 -15.50
N ILE A 68 -17.23 -10.09 -16.53
CA ILE A 68 -16.90 -8.84 -17.22
C ILE A 68 -17.84 -8.66 -18.43
N GLY A 69 -18.04 -9.74 -19.19
CA GLY A 69 -18.89 -9.77 -20.39
C GLY A 69 -18.34 -8.99 -21.58
N GLY A 70 -18.85 -9.27 -22.77
CA GLY A 70 -18.42 -8.64 -24.02
C GLY A 70 -17.09 -9.18 -24.53
N GLU A 71 -16.50 -8.45 -25.48
CA GLU A 71 -15.25 -8.81 -26.15
C GLU A 71 -14.12 -7.85 -25.75
N VAL A 72 -12.88 -8.36 -25.79
CA VAL A 72 -11.67 -7.57 -25.56
C VAL A 72 -11.51 -6.57 -26.70
N GLY A 73 -11.54 -5.30 -26.38
CA GLY A 73 -11.29 -4.23 -27.33
C GLY A 73 -9.83 -4.20 -27.80
N VAL A 74 -9.56 -3.44 -28.85
CA VAL A 74 -8.19 -3.14 -29.26
C VAL A 74 -7.53 -2.28 -28.18
N PRO A 75 -6.42 -2.72 -27.58
CA PRO A 75 -5.81 -1.96 -26.50
C PRO A 75 -5.21 -0.64 -27.00
N ARG A 76 -5.38 0.41 -26.22
CA ARG A 76 -4.72 1.71 -26.45
C ARG A 76 -3.20 1.61 -26.32
N GLY A 77 -2.72 0.62 -25.55
CA GLY A 77 -1.32 0.33 -25.36
C GLY A 77 -1.09 -0.73 -24.29
N ILE A 78 0.17 -1.06 -24.09
CA ILE A 78 0.64 -1.94 -23.02
C ILE A 78 1.37 -1.08 -22.00
N VAL A 79 0.90 -1.09 -20.76
CA VAL A 79 1.53 -0.42 -19.60
C VAL A 79 2.48 -1.40 -18.94
N MET A 80 3.76 -1.04 -18.86
CA MET A 80 4.79 -1.89 -18.27
C MET A 80 5.42 -1.21 -17.06
N GLN A 81 5.47 -1.93 -15.95
CA GLN A 81 5.93 -1.41 -14.66
C GLN A 81 7.39 -1.74 -14.37
N GLY A 82 8.22 -1.95 -15.41
CA GLY A 82 9.65 -2.19 -15.27
C GLY A 82 10.08 -3.66 -15.25
N ASP A 83 11.35 -3.88 -14.91
CA ASP A 83 12.06 -5.16 -15.03
C ASP A 83 11.95 -5.75 -16.45
N LEU A 84 12.30 -4.91 -17.42
CA LEU A 84 12.27 -5.22 -18.85
C LEU A 84 13.37 -6.18 -19.22
N ILE A 85 14.57 -5.97 -18.65
CA ILE A 85 15.74 -6.84 -18.78
C ILE A 85 16.14 -7.42 -17.43
N ASN A 86 16.95 -8.46 -17.42
CA ASN A 86 17.33 -9.15 -16.18
C ASN A 86 18.62 -8.61 -15.55
N ASP A 87 19.60 -8.26 -16.36
CA ASP A 87 20.97 -7.97 -15.91
C ASP A 87 21.43 -6.56 -16.31
N GLY A 88 20.64 -5.53 -16.00
CA GLY A 88 20.95 -4.13 -16.34
C GLY A 88 22.28 -3.61 -15.79
N ALA A 89 22.81 -4.24 -14.72
CA ALA A 89 24.12 -3.93 -14.14
C ALA A 89 25.31 -4.63 -14.83
N VAL A 90 25.07 -5.59 -15.73
CA VAL A 90 26.13 -6.40 -16.35
C VAL A 90 26.40 -5.94 -17.77
N GLU A 91 27.48 -5.16 -17.97
CA GLU A 91 27.82 -4.52 -19.25
C GLU A 91 27.85 -5.48 -20.45
N ALA A 92 28.35 -6.69 -20.28
CA ALA A 92 28.39 -7.69 -21.34
C ALA A 92 27.01 -8.22 -21.76
N LYS A 93 25.99 -8.04 -20.96
CA LYS A 93 24.67 -8.68 -21.15
C LYS A 93 23.56 -7.72 -21.59
N TYR A 94 23.48 -6.52 -20.98
CA TYR A 94 22.34 -5.64 -21.18
C TYR A 94 22.11 -5.19 -22.63
N PRO A 95 23.12 -4.96 -23.51
CA PRO A 95 22.82 -4.57 -24.89
C PRO A 95 22.07 -5.65 -25.67
N THR A 96 22.42 -6.92 -25.47
CA THR A 96 21.75 -8.06 -26.12
C THR A 96 20.34 -8.24 -25.57
N GLN A 97 20.17 -8.17 -24.25
CA GLN A 97 18.87 -8.27 -23.60
C GLN A 97 17.93 -7.15 -24.04
N TRP A 98 18.45 -5.92 -24.11
CA TRP A 98 17.71 -4.78 -24.61
C TRP A 98 17.32 -4.94 -26.08
N ALA A 99 18.21 -5.44 -26.93
CA ALA A 99 17.91 -5.69 -28.33
C ALA A 99 16.75 -6.70 -28.50
N HIS A 100 16.70 -7.75 -27.67
CA HIS A 100 15.58 -8.68 -27.65
C HIS A 100 14.29 -8.03 -27.19
N TYR A 101 14.35 -7.20 -26.13
CA TYR A 101 13.18 -6.46 -25.64
C TYR A 101 12.58 -5.57 -26.72
N ILE A 102 13.37 -4.72 -27.36
CA ILE A 102 12.87 -3.79 -28.39
C ILE A 102 12.41 -4.49 -29.68
N ALA A 103 12.93 -5.68 -29.98
CA ALA A 103 12.44 -6.48 -31.09
C ALA A 103 11.00 -6.95 -30.87
N ASP A 104 10.61 -7.16 -29.60
CA ASP A 104 9.26 -7.52 -29.22
C ASP A 104 8.37 -6.30 -28.99
N PHE A 105 8.86 -5.30 -28.28
CA PHE A 105 8.07 -4.19 -27.73
C PHE A 105 8.57 -2.85 -28.28
N GLY A 106 8.09 -2.50 -29.46
CA GLY A 106 8.32 -1.21 -30.07
C GLY A 106 7.50 -0.10 -29.42
N VAL A 107 7.96 1.15 -29.52
CA VAL A 107 7.25 2.31 -28.94
C VAL A 107 5.84 2.45 -29.53
N ASN A 108 5.68 2.17 -30.82
CA ASN A 108 4.47 2.39 -31.60
C ASN A 108 3.87 1.07 -32.17
N GLY A 109 4.19 -0.07 -31.57
CA GLY A 109 3.77 -1.37 -32.07
C GLY A 109 4.53 -1.85 -33.32
N GLU A 110 5.69 -1.30 -33.60
CA GLU A 110 6.58 -1.70 -34.70
C GLU A 110 7.34 -3.00 -34.43
N GLY A 111 7.34 -3.48 -33.18
CA GLY A 111 7.91 -4.76 -32.79
C GLY A 111 7.05 -5.97 -33.19
N ARG A 112 7.36 -7.15 -32.62
CA ARG A 112 6.48 -8.33 -32.75
C ARG A 112 5.13 -8.11 -32.09
N CYS A 113 5.10 -7.41 -30.95
CA CYS A 113 3.88 -6.88 -30.36
C CYS A 113 3.36 -5.71 -31.19
N LYS A 114 2.05 -5.74 -31.51
CA LYS A 114 1.41 -4.81 -32.46
C LYS A 114 0.77 -3.59 -31.81
N PHE A 115 1.03 -3.36 -30.53
CA PHE A 115 0.44 -2.26 -29.76
C PHE A 115 1.52 -1.33 -29.20
N PRO A 116 1.23 -0.03 -29.07
CA PRO A 116 2.14 0.91 -28.43
C PRO A 116 2.49 0.50 -27.00
N VAL A 117 3.70 0.79 -26.55
CA VAL A 117 4.19 0.42 -25.23
C VAL A 117 4.49 1.66 -24.39
N PHE A 118 4.06 1.62 -23.13
CA PHE A 118 4.25 2.66 -22.11
C PHE A 118 5.00 2.03 -20.94
N GLU A 119 6.33 1.94 -21.06
CA GLU A 119 7.17 1.30 -20.06
C GLU A 119 7.76 2.25 -19.04
N GLY A 120 7.89 1.76 -17.81
CA GLY A 120 8.70 2.32 -16.74
C GLY A 120 9.96 1.49 -16.49
N LEU A 121 10.75 1.93 -15.51
CA LEU A 121 11.95 1.25 -15.05
C LEU A 121 11.65 0.41 -13.81
N GLY A 122 12.26 -0.78 -13.74
CA GLY A 122 12.32 -1.60 -12.55
C GLY A 122 13.73 -1.68 -11.96
N ASN A 123 13.90 -2.41 -10.88
CA ASN A 123 15.21 -2.49 -10.21
C ASN A 123 16.26 -3.28 -11.01
N HIS A 124 15.85 -4.21 -11.84
CA HIS A 124 16.77 -4.91 -12.76
C HIS A 124 17.22 -4.01 -13.93
N ASP A 125 16.43 -3.02 -14.31
CA ASP A 125 16.78 -2.04 -15.33
C ASP A 125 17.67 -0.92 -14.78
N ALA A 126 17.61 -0.66 -13.47
CA ALA A 126 18.05 0.59 -12.82
C ALA A 126 19.32 0.43 -11.96
N ASN A 127 20.01 -0.69 -12.02
CA ASN A 127 21.25 -0.90 -11.27
C ASN A 127 22.38 -0.05 -11.87
N ASP A 128 22.98 0.83 -11.09
CA ASP A 128 24.22 1.65 -11.28
C ASP A 128 24.65 1.97 -12.73
N ASN A 129 23.94 1.48 -13.71
CA ASN A 129 24.22 1.57 -15.12
C ASN A 129 23.13 2.40 -15.81
N LEU A 130 23.52 3.53 -16.34
CA LEU A 130 22.64 4.46 -17.03
C LEU A 130 22.18 3.99 -18.43
N TYR A 131 22.63 2.82 -18.91
CA TYR A 131 22.35 2.38 -20.27
C TYR A 131 20.84 2.26 -20.55
N VAL A 132 20.12 1.52 -19.71
CA VAL A 132 18.66 1.35 -19.88
C VAL A 132 17.93 2.66 -19.61
N PHE A 133 18.38 3.43 -18.63
CA PHE A 133 17.83 4.76 -18.34
C PHE A 133 17.88 5.67 -19.57
N GLU A 134 19.02 5.78 -20.24
CA GLU A 134 19.15 6.61 -21.43
C GLU A 134 18.29 6.08 -22.60
N ARG A 135 18.17 4.76 -22.76
CA ARG A 135 17.29 4.16 -23.76
C ARG A 135 15.80 4.46 -23.49
N ILE A 136 15.37 4.38 -22.25
CA ILE A 136 14.00 4.75 -21.86
C ILE A 136 13.75 6.24 -22.12
N LYS A 137 14.71 7.10 -21.80
CA LYS A 137 14.63 8.54 -22.08
C LYS A 137 14.48 8.82 -23.57
N GLU A 138 15.29 8.17 -24.43
CA GLU A 138 15.16 8.26 -25.88
C GLU A 138 13.76 7.83 -26.37
N ARG A 139 13.24 6.74 -25.83
CA ARG A 139 11.90 6.25 -26.16
C ARG A 139 10.80 7.18 -25.65
N ASN A 140 10.98 7.83 -24.50
CA ASN A 140 10.04 8.85 -24.00
C ASN A 140 10.03 10.10 -24.88
N LEU A 141 11.17 10.52 -25.41
CA LEU A 141 11.22 11.60 -26.42
C LEU A 141 10.48 11.21 -27.69
N THR A 142 10.66 9.98 -28.18
CA THR A 142 9.89 9.45 -29.32
C THR A 142 8.39 9.45 -29.05
N ARG A 143 7.94 9.02 -27.83
CA ARG A 143 6.50 9.09 -27.44
C ARG A 143 5.99 10.53 -27.46
N LYS A 144 6.81 11.48 -27.01
CA LYS A 144 6.45 12.90 -27.02
C LYS A 144 6.28 13.42 -28.44
N GLU A 145 7.18 13.07 -29.36
CA GLU A 145 7.07 13.41 -30.78
C GLU A 145 5.84 12.80 -31.43
N LEU A 146 5.52 11.54 -31.10
CA LEU A 146 4.31 10.86 -31.55
C LEU A 146 3.02 11.35 -30.86
N LYS A 147 3.12 12.28 -29.91
CA LYS A 147 1.99 12.80 -29.10
C LYS A 147 1.25 11.71 -28.29
N TYR A 148 1.96 10.67 -27.91
CA TYR A 148 1.44 9.64 -27.04
C TYR A 148 1.45 10.03 -25.56
N ILE A 149 2.34 10.96 -25.18
CA ILE A 149 2.44 11.49 -23.82
C ILE A 149 2.19 12.99 -23.80
N GLY A 150 1.48 13.44 -22.77
CA GLY A 150 1.10 14.85 -22.58
C GLY A 150 2.08 15.64 -21.72
N ASN A 151 2.85 14.96 -20.87
CA ASN A 151 3.84 15.55 -19.98
C ASN A 151 5.07 14.66 -19.86
N LEU A 152 6.24 15.27 -19.72
CA LEU A 152 7.53 14.59 -19.57
C LEU A 152 8.36 15.37 -18.56
N SER A 153 8.90 14.69 -17.56
CA SER A 153 9.77 15.29 -16.54
C SER A 153 11.04 15.90 -17.17
N PRO A 154 11.64 16.91 -16.54
CA PRO A 154 12.86 17.53 -17.05
C PRO A 154 14.04 16.57 -17.26
N ASN A 155 14.13 15.51 -16.42
CA ASN A 155 15.14 14.46 -16.56
C ASN A 155 14.80 13.42 -17.65
N GLY A 156 13.59 13.43 -18.19
CA GLY A 156 13.16 12.55 -19.27
C GLY A 156 12.68 11.16 -18.85
N TYR A 157 12.59 10.86 -17.54
CA TYR A 157 12.27 9.51 -17.07
C TYR A 157 10.79 9.31 -16.73
N HIS A 158 10.15 10.31 -16.12
CA HIS A 158 8.76 10.25 -15.71
C HIS A 158 7.87 10.93 -16.72
N TYR A 159 6.69 10.40 -16.96
CA TYR A 159 5.77 10.96 -17.94
C TYR A 159 4.31 10.62 -17.63
N SER A 160 3.40 11.39 -18.22
CA SER A 160 1.97 11.13 -18.12
C SER A 160 1.27 11.24 -19.49
N TRP A 161 0.11 10.59 -19.57
CA TRP A 161 -0.72 10.59 -20.77
C TRP A 161 -2.20 10.40 -20.42
N ASP A 162 -3.04 10.67 -21.39
CA ASP A 162 -4.47 10.54 -21.27
C ASP A 162 -5.03 9.56 -22.32
N TRP A 163 -5.95 8.72 -21.89
CA TRP A 163 -6.81 7.95 -22.78
C TRP A 163 -8.28 8.25 -22.46
N ASP A 164 -8.96 8.96 -23.38
CA ASP A 164 -10.39 9.27 -23.29
C ASP A 164 -10.83 9.83 -21.90
N GLY A 165 -10.06 10.78 -21.37
CA GLY A 165 -10.33 11.41 -20.09
C GLY A 165 -9.75 10.70 -18.85
N VAL A 166 -9.23 9.50 -19.00
CA VAL A 166 -8.47 8.81 -17.94
C VAL A 166 -7.02 9.25 -17.96
N HIS A 167 -6.49 9.63 -16.82
CA HIS A 167 -5.11 10.06 -16.67
C HIS A 167 -4.23 8.92 -16.17
N PHE A 168 -3.06 8.76 -16.80
CA PHE A 168 -2.02 7.80 -16.41
C PHE A 168 -0.73 8.55 -16.12
N VAL A 169 -0.06 8.23 -15.01
CA VAL A 169 1.22 8.83 -14.66
C VAL A 169 2.23 7.75 -14.28
N ASN A 170 3.35 7.71 -15.02
CA ASN A 170 4.44 6.76 -14.80
C ASN A 170 5.55 7.44 -13.98
N VAL A 171 5.82 6.89 -12.82
CA VAL A 171 6.84 7.36 -11.86
C VAL A 171 7.98 6.36 -11.66
N ASN A 172 8.08 5.36 -12.53
CA ASN A 172 9.14 4.35 -12.54
C ASN A 172 9.21 3.50 -11.25
N LEU A 173 10.32 3.54 -10.53
CA LEU A 173 10.57 2.70 -9.36
C LEU A 173 9.55 2.92 -8.25
N PHE A 174 9.48 4.13 -7.74
CA PHE A 174 8.52 4.57 -6.70
C PHE A 174 8.48 6.11 -6.63
N PRO A 175 7.38 6.70 -6.14
CA PRO A 175 7.24 8.15 -6.03
C PRO A 175 7.97 8.71 -4.80
N GLY A 176 9.29 8.80 -4.89
CA GLY A 176 10.17 9.38 -3.89
C GLY A 176 11.06 10.49 -4.46
N ASN A 177 11.88 11.12 -3.61
CA ASN A 177 12.87 12.13 -3.97
C ASN A 177 14.27 11.73 -3.48
N VAL A 178 15.31 12.01 -4.26
CA VAL A 178 16.68 11.53 -4.06
C VAL A 178 17.33 11.94 -2.74
N TRP A 179 16.94 13.11 -2.17
CA TRP A 179 17.70 13.75 -1.10
C TRP A 179 17.09 13.63 0.30
N GLU A 180 16.01 12.91 0.47
CA GLU A 180 15.26 12.87 1.74
C GLU A 180 15.41 11.56 2.52
N GLY A 181 16.50 10.82 2.31
CA GLY A 181 16.68 9.50 2.93
C GLY A 181 15.73 8.44 2.38
N GLU A 182 15.11 8.72 1.25
CA GLU A 182 14.15 7.88 0.55
C GLU A 182 14.80 6.93 -0.47
N ALA A 183 16.14 6.85 -0.49
CA ALA A 183 16.87 5.81 -1.21
C ALA A 183 16.43 4.44 -0.68
N ASP A 184 16.53 3.42 -1.53
CA ASP A 184 16.15 2.07 -1.10
C ASP A 184 16.85 1.70 0.21
N ALA A 185 16.15 0.95 1.06
CA ALA A 185 16.64 0.54 2.37
C ALA A 185 17.90 -0.33 2.31
N TYR A 186 18.35 -0.73 1.12
CA TYR A 186 19.54 -1.55 0.89
C TYR A 186 20.73 -0.80 0.30
N GLY A 187 20.61 0.50 0.03
CA GLY A 187 21.69 1.30 -0.55
C GLY A 187 22.15 0.82 -1.93
N ARG A 188 21.27 0.19 -2.71
CA ARG A 188 21.59 -0.40 -4.00
C ARG A 188 21.54 0.60 -5.18
N GLY A 189 21.41 1.89 -4.90
CA GLY A 189 21.41 2.91 -5.94
C GLY A 189 20.09 3.07 -6.71
N HIS A 190 19.01 2.46 -6.28
CA HIS A 190 17.69 2.60 -6.91
C HIS A 190 17.04 3.93 -6.54
N HIS A 191 17.49 4.98 -7.18
CA HIS A 191 17.01 6.33 -6.90
C HIS A 191 15.66 6.61 -7.57
N PRO A 192 14.71 7.27 -6.87
CA PRO A 192 13.41 7.63 -7.43
C PRO A 192 13.47 8.78 -8.45
N GLN A 193 14.60 9.42 -8.66
CA GLN A 193 14.84 10.44 -9.69
C GLN A 193 13.83 11.60 -9.67
N PHE A 194 13.44 12.09 -8.47
CA PHE A 194 12.44 13.14 -8.27
C PHE A 194 11.04 12.78 -8.77
N ALA A 195 10.69 11.51 -8.70
CA ALA A 195 9.40 11.00 -9.15
C ALA A 195 8.21 11.62 -8.40
N ARG A 196 8.34 11.88 -7.08
CA ARG A 196 7.28 12.49 -6.29
C ARG A 196 7.03 13.94 -6.70
N ASP A 197 8.06 14.74 -6.92
CA ASP A 197 7.91 16.13 -7.37
C ASP A 197 7.25 16.20 -8.74
N PHE A 198 7.60 15.27 -9.63
CA PHE A 198 6.92 15.14 -10.92
C PHE A 198 5.44 14.78 -10.69
N LEU A 199 5.13 13.78 -9.87
CA LEU A 199 3.77 13.36 -9.58
C LEU A 199 2.91 14.51 -9.01
N VAL A 200 3.45 15.27 -8.06
CA VAL A 200 2.76 16.44 -7.47
C VAL A 200 2.44 17.49 -8.52
N SER A 201 3.41 17.86 -9.36
CA SER A 201 3.21 18.88 -10.39
C SER A 201 2.26 18.40 -11.48
N ASP A 202 2.40 17.16 -11.89
CA ASP A 202 1.61 16.55 -12.96
C ASP A 202 0.13 16.41 -12.56
N LEU A 203 -0.15 15.83 -11.40
CA LEU A 203 -1.53 15.71 -10.90
C LEU A 203 -2.19 17.09 -10.73
N LYS A 204 -1.46 18.06 -10.21
CA LYS A 204 -1.97 19.42 -10.06
C LYS A 204 -2.31 20.06 -11.40
N GLU A 205 -1.42 19.93 -12.39
CA GLU A 205 -1.57 20.58 -13.71
C GLU A 205 -2.55 19.85 -14.62
N LYS A 206 -2.48 18.50 -14.65
CA LYS A 206 -3.21 17.71 -15.64
C LYS A 206 -4.55 17.20 -15.11
N VAL A 207 -4.68 16.98 -13.83
CA VAL A 207 -5.90 16.49 -13.19
C VAL A 207 -6.65 17.61 -12.47
N GLY A 208 -5.96 18.34 -11.60
CA GLY A 208 -6.57 19.42 -10.80
C GLY A 208 -7.84 18.94 -10.09
N ASP A 209 -8.86 19.77 -10.10
CA ASP A 209 -10.16 19.52 -9.46
C ASP A 209 -11.16 18.80 -10.39
N SER A 210 -10.73 18.22 -11.53
CA SER A 210 -11.63 17.60 -12.52
C SER A 210 -12.31 16.32 -12.03
N GLY A 211 -11.79 15.67 -10.98
CA GLY A 211 -12.31 14.39 -10.47
C GLY A 211 -12.09 13.20 -11.41
N ARG A 212 -11.41 13.41 -12.55
CA ARG A 212 -11.21 12.34 -13.54
C ARG A 212 -10.38 11.19 -13.00
N PRO A 213 -10.58 9.96 -13.52
CA PRO A 213 -9.86 8.78 -13.06
C PRO A 213 -8.35 8.89 -13.29
N VAL A 214 -7.59 8.43 -12.31
CA VAL A 214 -6.13 8.44 -12.35
C VAL A 214 -5.58 7.03 -12.11
N PHE A 215 -4.61 6.61 -12.91
CA PHE A 215 -3.77 5.44 -12.68
C PHE A 215 -2.35 5.89 -12.40
N VAL A 216 -1.79 5.47 -11.26
CA VAL A 216 -0.37 5.66 -10.96
C VAL A 216 0.38 4.39 -11.36
N VAL A 217 1.44 4.53 -12.14
CA VAL A 217 2.26 3.43 -12.65
C VAL A 217 3.63 3.52 -12.00
N GLN A 218 3.99 2.48 -11.24
CA GLN A 218 5.28 2.37 -10.55
C GLN A 218 5.72 0.90 -10.50
N HIS A 219 6.99 0.65 -10.15
CA HIS A 219 7.51 -0.71 -10.07
C HIS A 219 7.27 -1.34 -8.69
N PHE A 220 7.70 -0.66 -7.63
CA PHE A 220 7.57 -1.21 -6.27
C PHE A 220 6.14 -1.07 -5.73
N ARG A 221 5.73 -2.07 -4.94
CA ARG A 221 4.43 -2.05 -4.27
C ARG A 221 4.36 -0.93 -3.22
N PRO A 222 3.20 -0.37 -2.94
CA PRO A 222 3.05 0.65 -1.90
C PRO A 222 3.45 0.20 -0.48
N ILE A 223 3.53 -1.12 -0.27
CA ILE A 223 3.90 -1.76 1.00
C ILE A 223 5.26 -2.46 0.95
N ASP A 224 6.11 -2.14 -0.01
CA ASP A 224 7.40 -2.81 -0.21
C ASP A 224 8.55 -2.11 0.51
N GLU A 225 8.58 -2.24 1.83
CA GLU A 225 9.54 -1.62 2.73
C GLU A 225 10.99 -2.00 2.49
N ASN A 226 11.22 -3.02 1.70
CA ASN A 226 12.58 -3.40 1.30
C ASN A 226 13.17 -2.43 0.28
N TRP A 227 12.30 -1.69 -0.43
CA TRP A 227 12.69 -0.92 -1.59
C TRP A 227 12.41 0.58 -1.43
N TRP A 228 11.50 0.96 -0.57
CA TRP A 228 11.27 2.35 -0.19
C TRP A 228 10.73 2.44 1.24
N THR A 229 10.95 3.59 1.89
CA THR A 229 10.63 3.77 3.30
C THR A 229 9.15 4.04 3.53
N TYR A 230 8.66 3.79 4.74
CA TYR A 230 7.32 4.20 5.13
C TYR A 230 7.09 5.69 5.01
N SER A 231 8.10 6.50 5.37
CA SER A 231 8.03 7.96 5.22
C SER A 231 7.78 8.34 3.76
N ALA A 232 8.44 7.68 2.81
CA ALA A 232 8.21 7.89 1.38
C ALA A 232 6.80 7.45 0.97
N ALA A 233 6.33 6.30 1.46
CA ALA A 233 4.98 5.81 1.22
C ALA A 233 3.90 6.73 1.82
N ASP A 234 4.13 7.31 2.99
CA ASP A 234 3.25 8.31 3.60
C ASP A 234 3.19 9.60 2.79
N LYS A 235 4.34 10.09 2.35
CA LYS A 235 4.41 11.27 1.48
C LYS A 235 3.71 11.03 0.15
N PHE A 236 3.88 9.84 -0.44
CA PHE A 236 3.14 9.42 -1.63
C PHE A 236 1.63 9.42 -1.38
N HIS A 237 1.18 8.80 -0.29
CA HIS A 237 -0.22 8.78 0.08
C HIS A 237 -0.81 10.19 0.19
N LYS A 238 -0.11 11.12 0.84
CA LYS A 238 -0.55 12.54 0.96
C LYS A 238 -0.70 13.23 -0.40
N VAL A 239 0.10 12.83 -1.39
CA VAL A 239 -0.02 13.37 -2.76
C VAL A 239 -1.28 12.88 -3.45
N ILE A 240 -1.58 11.59 -3.34
CA ILE A 240 -2.65 10.96 -4.13
C ILE A 240 -4.04 11.03 -3.49
N GLN A 241 -4.13 11.28 -2.17
CA GLN A 241 -5.40 11.23 -1.43
C GLN A 241 -6.46 12.23 -1.93
N ASP A 242 -6.03 13.29 -2.59
CA ASP A 242 -6.89 14.35 -3.11
C ASP A 242 -7.39 14.09 -4.55
N TYR A 243 -7.07 12.92 -5.12
CA TYR A 243 -7.40 12.58 -6.50
C TYR A 243 -8.22 11.29 -6.59
N ASN A 244 -8.93 11.11 -7.69
CA ASN A 244 -9.71 9.90 -7.97
C ASN A 244 -8.81 8.76 -8.47
N ILE A 245 -8.03 8.17 -7.57
CA ILE A 245 -7.13 7.07 -7.92
C ILE A 245 -7.91 5.78 -8.13
N VAL A 246 -7.92 5.29 -9.36
CA VAL A 246 -8.56 4.03 -9.73
C VAL A 246 -7.74 2.85 -9.28
N ALA A 247 -6.45 2.83 -9.63
CA ALA A 247 -5.51 1.80 -9.20
C ALA A 247 -4.06 2.30 -9.26
N ILE A 248 -3.21 1.66 -8.47
CA ILE A 248 -1.75 1.76 -8.55
C ILE A 248 -1.27 0.51 -9.28
N MET A 249 -0.70 0.69 -10.48
CA MET A 249 -0.17 -0.39 -11.29
C MET A 249 1.27 -0.66 -10.88
N VAL A 250 1.60 -1.92 -10.54
CA VAL A 250 2.93 -2.29 -10.01
C VAL A 250 3.49 -3.54 -10.65
N GLY A 251 4.80 -3.73 -10.51
CA GLY A 251 5.54 -4.93 -10.85
C GLY A 251 6.19 -5.57 -9.61
N HIS A 252 7.44 -6.03 -9.76
CA HIS A 252 8.41 -6.46 -8.78
C HIS A 252 8.06 -7.73 -8.00
N GLN A 253 6.97 -7.77 -7.26
CA GLN A 253 6.60 -8.90 -6.41
C GLN A 253 5.08 -9.02 -6.25
N GLY A 254 4.66 -10.26 -5.98
CA GLY A 254 3.24 -10.59 -5.86
C GLY A 254 2.58 -10.56 -7.24
N GLY A 255 1.43 -11.14 -7.35
CA GLY A 255 0.60 -11.13 -8.54
C GLY A 255 -0.83 -10.81 -8.16
N GLY A 256 -1.64 -10.46 -9.16
CA GLY A 256 -3.08 -10.37 -9.01
C GLY A 256 -3.66 -8.98 -8.97
N VAL A 257 -4.98 -8.97 -8.99
CA VAL A 257 -5.78 -7.77 -9.25
C VAL A 257 -6.56 -7.25 -8.03
N ASN A 258 -6.59 -8.00 -6.92
CA ASN A 258 -7.44 -7.73 -5.76
C ASN A 258 -6.65 -7.33 -4.49
N ASN A 259 -5.64 -6.49 -4.64
CA ASN A 259 -4.83 -6.03 -3.53
C ASN A 259 -5.26 -4.63 -3.08
N LEU A 260 -5.16 -4.35 -1.78
CA LEU A 260 -5.51 -3.05 -1.20
C LEU A 260 -4.36 -2.49 -0.37
N TRP A 261 -4.16 -1.17 -0.49
CA TRP A 261 -3.30 -0.38 0.37
C TRP A 261 -4.00 0.95 0.70
N ARG A 262 -4.27 1.19 1.95
CA ARG A 262 -4.94 2.42 2.43
C ARG A 262 -6.22 2.76 1.64
N GLY A 263 -7.02 1.74 1.28
CA GLY A 263 -8.23 1.89 0.48
C GLY A 263 -8.00 2.01 -1.02
N TYR A 264 -6.76 2.09 -1.50
CA TYR A 264 -6.44 2.08 -2.93
C TYR A 264 -6.18 0.66 -3.42
N HIS A 265 -6.78 0.33 -4.56
CA HIS A 265 -6.42 -0.91 -5.25
C HIS A 265 -5.02 -0.79 -5.84
N TRP A 266 -4.21 -1.84 -5.68
CA TRP A 266 -3.00 -1.99 -6.47
C TRP A 266 -3.03 -3.31 -7.24
N ILE A 267 -2.51 -3.27 -8.47
CA ILE A 267 -2.57 -4.36 -9.43
C ILE A 267 -1.15 -4.70 -9.82
N SER A 268 -0.75 -5.95 -9.62
CA SER A 268 0.57 -6.44 -9.99
C SER A 268 0.50 -7.33 -11.21
N SER A 269 1.27 -6.97 -12.21
CA SER A 269 1.43 -7.78 -13.43
C SER A 269 2.70 -8.65 -13.42
N ASN A 270 3.42 -8.74 -12.33
CA ASN A 270 4.68 -9.48 -12.12
C ASN A 270 4.76 -10.82 -12.92
N GLY A 271 5.16 -10.72 -14.18
CA GLY A 271 5.21 -11.85 -15.12
C GLY A 271 3.84 -12.34 -15.62
N GLU A 272 2.74 -11.71 -15.25
CA GLU A 272 1.39 -12.02 -15.71
C GLU A 272 0.86 -10.93 -16.64
N LEU A 273 0.13 -11.29 -17.66
CA LEU A 273 -0.61 -10.34 -18.48
C LEU A 273 -1.93 -10.00 -17.79
N ILE A 274 -2.15 -8.73 -17.49
CA ILE A 274 -3.43 -8.24 -16.98
C ILE A 274 -4.15 -7.49 -18.10
N VAL A 275 -5.38 -7.91 -18.39
CA VAL A 275 -6.26 -7.25 -19.35
C VAL A 275 -7.19 -6.31 -18.58
N CYS A 276 -7.10 -5.03 -18.90
CA CYS A 276 -7.81 -3.95 -18.23
C CYS A 276 -8.84 -3.32 -19.19
N ARG A 277 -10.02 -3.03 -18.66
CA ARG A 277 -11.07 -2.30 -19.36
C ARG A 277 -11.72 -1.28 -18.45
N ILE A 278 -11.89 -0.07 -18.96
CA ILE A 278 -12.76 0.93 -18.36
C ILE A 278 -13.94 1.08 -19.30
N LYS A 279 -15.13 0.84 -18.79
CA LYS A 279 -16.37 1.01 -19.54
C LYS A 279 -17.44 1.60 -18.64
N ASP A 280 -18.06 2.65 -19.10
CA ASP A 280 -19.03 3.43 -18.32
C ASP A 280 -18.39 3.88 -16.98
N ASP A 281 -18.96 3.50 -15.85
CA ASP A 281 -18.45 3.79 -14.51
C ASP A 281 -17.65 2.63 -13.90
N THR A 282 -17.25 1.65 -14.69
CA THR A 282 -16.65 0.41 -14.18
C THR A 282 -15.26 0.19 -14.75
N PHE A 283 -14.30 -0.02 -13.86
CA PHE A 283 -12.99 -0.57 -14.17
C PHE A 283 -12.99 -2.08 -13.92
N SER A 284 -12.51 -2.84 -14.87
CA SER A 284 -12.30 -4.27 -14.74
C SER A 284 -10.85 -4.64 -15.07
N ALA A 285 -10.28 -5.57 -14.30
CA ALA A 285 -8.96 -6.11 -14.53
C ALA A 285 -8.99 -7.62 -14.31
N VAL A 286 -8.34 -8.38 -15.19
CA VAL A 286 -8.29 -9.84 -15.12
C VAL A 286 -6.97 -10.35 -15.66
N ALA A 287 -6.35 -11.29 -14.93
CA ALA A 287 -5.14 -11.97 -15.38
C ALA A 287 -5.45 -12.90 -16.57
N ARG A 288 -4.51 -12.97 -17.51
CA ARG A 288 -4.58 -13.82 -18.70
C ARG A 288 -3.29 -14.61 -18.86
N SER A 289 -3.36 -15.91 -18.71
CA SER A 289 -2.28 -16.83 -19.11
C SER A 289 -2.37 -17.14 -20.61
N ALA A 290 -1.48 -17.96 -21.13
CA ALA A 290 -1.56 -18.39 -22.53
C ALA A 290 -2.91 -19.06 -22.89
N THR A 291 -3.55 -19.73 -21.94
CA THR A 291 -4.72 -20.59 -22.20
C THR A 291 -5.96 -20.27 -21.37
N ALA A 292 -5.83 -19.51 -20.28
CA ALA A 292 -6.93 -19.32 -19.32
C ALA A 292 -7.03 -17.89 -18.78
N TRP A 293 -8.24 -17.53 -18.37
CA TRP A 293 -8.54 -16.33 -17.63
C TRP A 293 -8.47 -16.61 -16.12
N GLY A 294 -7.94 -15.65 -15.35
CA GLY A 294 -8.01 -15.64 -13.90
C GLY A 294 -9.36 -15.11 -13.37
N ASN A 295 -9.44 -14.91 -12.08
CA ASN A 295 -10.59 -14.27 -11.45
C ASN A 295 -10.57 -12.76 -11.70
N PRO A 296 -11.64 -12.17 -12.22
CA PRO A 296 -11.68 -10.74 -12.49
C PRO A 296 -11.88 -9.91 -11.21
N MET A 297 -11.30 -8.72 -11.21
CA MET A 297 -11.65 -7.61 -10.33
C MET A 297 -12.61 -6.69 -11.08
N LEU A 298 -13.68 -6.28 -10.40
CA LEU A 298 -14.61 -5.25 -10.86
C LEU A 298 -14.65 -4.14 -9.81
N LYS A 299 -14.47 -2.90 -10.25
CA LYS A 299 -14.51 -1.72 -9.38
C LYS A 299 -15.32 -0.62 -10.05
N ARG A 300 -16.33 -0.10 -9.36
CA ARG A 300 -16.97 1.13 -9.78
C ARG A 300 -16.05 2.31 -9.52
N ILE A 301 -15.84 3.13 -10.53
CA ILE A 301 -14.94 4.30 -10.46
C ILE A 301 -15.70 5.61 -10.25
N PHE A 302 -17.03 5.55 -10.25
CA PHE A 302 -17.94 6.68 -10.01
C PHE A 302 -17.53 7.95 -10.80
N TYR A 303 -17.09 7.76 -12.02
CA TYR A 303 -16.75 8.83 -12.94
C TYR A 303 -17.61 8.71 -14.19
N SER A 304 -18.29 9.77 -14.52
CA SER A 304 -19.06 9.80 -15.75
C SER A 304 -18.31 10.58 -16.82
N TRP A 305 -18.10 9.95 -17.93
CA TRP A 305 -17.49 10.50 -19.13
C TRP A 305 -18.39 11.50 -19.84
N ALA A 306 -19.70 11.32 -19.73
CA ALA A 306 -20.68 12.30 -20.15
C ALA A 306 -20.88 13.25 -18.97
N ASP A 307 -21.18 14.48 -19.25
CA ASP A 307 -21.49 15.57 -18.33
C ASP A 307 -22.70 15.22 -17.43
N SER A 308 -22.54 14.15 -16.63
CA SER A 308 -23.61 13.55 -15.82
C SER A 308 -23.95 14.38 -14.61
N GLY A 309 -23.04 15.28 -14.20
CA GLY A 309 -23.18 16.06 -13.00
C GLY A 309 -23.17 15.25 -11.71
N LEU A 310 -22.71 14.00 -11.73
CA LEU A 310 -22.55 13.19 -10.52
C LEU A 310 -21.41 13.73 -9.65
N PRO A 311 -21.59 13.79 -8.32
CA PRO A 311 -20.51 14.15 -7.43
C PRO A 311 -19.50 13.00 -7.32
N ALA A 312 -18.24 13.34 -7.03
CA ALA A 312 -17.24 12.36 -6.67
C ALA A 312 -16.75 12.60 -5.24
N VAL A 313 -16.60 11.54 -4.46
CA VAL A 313 -16.11 11.60 -3.10
C VAL A 313 -15.03 10.55 -2.86
N VAL A 314 -14.02 10.91 -2.10
CA VAL A 314 -13.05 9.96 -1.58
C VAL A 314 -13.06 9.99 -0.06
N ASN A 315 -12.78 8.86 0.58
CA ASN A 315 -12.37 8.90 1.98
C ASN A 315 -11.06 9.69 2.02
N ASN A 316 -10.82 10.49 3.05
CA ASN A 316 -9.65 11.38 3.09
C ASN A 316 -8.30 10.65 3.12
N GLY A 317 -8.30 9.34 2.90
CA GLY A 317 -7.13 8.48 2.83
C GLY A 317 -6.47 8.20 4.16
N ASP A 318 -6.82 8.97 5.18
CA ASP A 318 -6.45 8.66 6.55
C ASP A 318 -7.42 7.59 7.07
N TRP A 319 -6.89 6.73 7.89
CA TRP A 319 -7.69 5.76 8.62
C TRP A 319 -8.67 6.49 9.56
N ALA A 320 -9.62 5.73 10.12
CA ALA A 320 -10.36 6.24 11.26
C ALA A 320 -9.36 6.74 12.33
N THR A 321 -9.58 7.94 12.83
CA THR A 321 -8.69 8.60 13.81
C THR A 321 -9.33 8.65 15.19
N LYS A 322 -8.58 9.04 16.22
CA LYS A 322 -9.06 9.09 17.61
C LYS A 322 -9.81 7.82 18.03
N ILE A 323 -9.28 6.67 17.63
CA ILE A 323 -9.92 5.38 17.90
C ILE A 323 -9.85 5.08 19.40
N ALA A 324 -11.05 4.95 19.99
CA ALA A 324 -11.26 4.55 21.38
C ALA A 324 -11.96 3.20 21.44
N ALA A 325 -12.19 2.68 22.65
CA ALA A 325 -12.92 1.42 22.83
C ALA A 325 -14.37 1.49 22.31
N THR A 326 -15.01 2.64 22.41
CA THR A 326 -16.43 2.81 22.05
C THR A 326 -16.69 3.92 21.05
N GLY A 327 -15.65 4.44 20.39
CA GLY A 327 -15.79 5.52 19.42
C GLY A 327 -14.60 5.68 18.49
N ALA A 328 -14.77 6.45 17.42
CA ALA A 328 -13.74 6.85 16.48
C ALA A 328 -14.14 8.13 15.76
N THR A 329 -13.19 8.79 15.10
CA THR A 329 -13.46 9.87 14.15
C THR A 329 -13.32 9.32 12.74
N LEU A 330 -14.41 9.40 11.97
CA LEU A 330 -14.47 9.02 10.55
C LEU A 330 -14.44 10.28 9.69
N SER A 331 -13.78 10.22 8.55
CA SER A 331 -13.59 11.38 7.69
C SER A 331 -13.90 11.09 6.23
N ALA A 332 -14.24 12.15 5.48
CA ALA A 332 -14.40 12.12 4.03
C ALA A 332 -14.01 13.46 3.42
N LYS A 333 -13.72 13.48 2.13
CA LYS A 333 -13.44 14.68 1.36
C LYS A 333 -14.21 14.66 0.04
N LEU A 334 -14.91 15.75 -0.28
CA LEU A 334 -15.50 15.94 -1.60
C LEU A 334 -14.39 16.38 -2.56
N VAL A 335 -14.13 15.56 -3.58
CA VAL A 335 -13.06 15.81 -4.55
C VAL A 335 -13.55 16.60 -5.75
N TYR A 336 -14.78 16.37 -6.17
CA TYR A 336 -15.36 16.99 -7.36
C TYR A 336 -16.86 17.21 -7.16
N GLU A 337 -17.36 18.33 -7.66
CA GLU A 337 -18.78 18.69 -7.69
C GLU A 337 -19.15 19.24 -9.07
N ALA A 338 -20.01 18.55 -9.81
CA ALA A 338 -20.36 18.95 -11.17
C ALA A 338 -21.75 19.58 -11.29
N ALA A 339 -22.72 19.26 -10.45
CA ALA A 339 -24.12 19.68 -10.63
C ALA A 339 -24.82 20.06 -9.31
N GLY A 340 -24.41 21.19 -8.76
CA GLY A 340 -25.09 21.80 -7.63
C GLY A 340 -24.78 21.15 -6.27
N PRO A 341 -25.49 21.57 -5.23
CA PRO A 341 -25.14 21.21 -3.86
C PRO A 341 -25.01 19.71 -3.65
N THR A 342 -23.89 19.30 -3.08
CA THR A 342 -23.56 17.89 -2.83
C THR A 342 -23.54 17.61 -1.33
N GLU A 343 -24.35 16.65 -0.89
CA GLU A 343 -24.37 16.16 0.48
C GLU A 343 -23.40 15.00 0.63
N ILE A 344 -22.69 14.92 1.76
CA ILE A 344 -21.85 13.80 2.14
C ILE A 344 -22.47 13.06 3.31
N ALA A 345 -22.47 11.72 3.21
CA ALA A 345 -22.85 10.82 4.30
C ALA A 345 -21.75 9.79 4.55
N LEU A 346 -21.53 9.47 5.82
CA LEU A 346 -20.68 8.38 6.27
C LEU A 346 -21.55 7.17 6.61
N TYR A 347 -21.07 6.00 6.26
CA TYR A 347 -21.70 4.71 6.57
C TYR A 347 -20.68 3.82 7.27
N TRP A 348 -21.09 3.11 8.33
CA TRP A 348 -20.19 2.21 9.04
C TRP A 348 -20.92 1.00 9.63
N GLY A 349 -20.18 -0.06 9.89
CA GLY A 349 -20.70 -1.29 10.49
C GLY A 349 -19.60 -2.35 10.66
N THR A 350 -19.95 -3.47 11.29
CA THR A 350 -19.05 -4.63 11.45
C THR A 350 -18.97 -5.49 10.19
N THR A 351 -19.83 -5.22 9.21
CA THR A 351 -19.82 -5.85 7.88
C THR A 351 -19.64 -4.74 6.84
N ASP A 352 -18.83 -4.99 5.84
CA ASP A 352 -18.68 -4.08 4.71
C ASP A 352 -19.95 -4.09 3.86
N GLY A 353 -20.68 -2.99 3.84
CA GLY A 353 -21.91 -2.81 3.06
C GLY A 353 -21.66 -2.45 1.60
N GLY A 354 -20.39 -2.25 1.21
CA GLY A 354 -20.03 -1.87 -0.15
C GLY A 354 -20.68 -0.57 -0.58
N ASP A 355 -21.32 -0.55 -1.74
CA ASP A 355 -22.05 0.60 -2.31
C ASP A 355 -23.58 0.52 -2.10
N LYS A 356 -24.05 -0.29 -1.15
CA LYS A 356 -25.46 -0.47 -0.83
C LYS A 356 -25.79 0.17 0.51
N LYS A 357 -26.59 1.23 0.51
CA LYS A 357 -26.97 1.96 1.73
C LYS A 357 -27.55 1.04 2.82
N ASP A 358 -28.46 0.16 2.43
CA ASP A 358 -29.19 -0.72 3.36
C ASP A 358 -28.34 -1.88 3.91
N ALA A 359 -27.14 -2.10 3.38
CA ALA A 359 -26.22 -3.11 3.87
C ALA A 359 -25.33 -2.61 5.03
N TRP A 360 -25.37 -1.30 5.34
CA TRP A 360 -24.66 -0.70 6.44
C TRP A 360 -25.51 -0.60 7.71
N SER A 361 -24.93 -0.93 8.86
CA SER A 361 -25.63 -0.89 10.16
C SER A 361 -25.93 0.53 10.62
N HIS A 362 -25.08 1.49 10.23
CA HIS A 362 -25.16 2.88 10.68
C HIS A 362 -24.85 3.83 9.56
N SER A 363 -25.43 5.02 9.62
CA SER A 363 -25.12 6.12 8.73
C SER A 363 -25.28 7.48 9.42
N LEU A 364 -24.56 8.48 8.93
CA LEU A 364 -24.64 9.87 9.38
C LEU A 364 -24.52 10.80 8.18
N ASN A 365 -25.56 11.62 7.95
CA ASN A 365 -25.51 12.69 6.95
C ASN A 365 -24.75 13.90 7.53
N LEU A 366 -23.69 14.28 6.85
CA LEU A 366 -22.86 15.44 7.23
C LEU A 366 -23.36 16.74 6.57
N GLY A 367 -24.39 16.67 5.71
CA GLY A 367 -24.94 17.80 4.97
C GLY A 367 -24.11 18.20 3.75
N VAL A 368 -24.47 19.37 3.19
CA VAL A 368 -23.81 19.91 1.98
C VAL A 368 -22.37 20.32 2.30
N ARG A 369 -21.45 19.92 1.42
CA ARG A 369 -20.00 20.17 1.53
C ARG A 369 -19.44 20.76 0.24
N LYS A 370 -18.35 21.55 0.38
CA LYS A 370 -17.63 22.14 -0.76
C LYS A 370 -16.48 21.23 -1.19
N VAL A 371 -16.11 21.34 -2.45
CA VAL A 371 -14.91 20.69 -3.00
C VAL A 371 -13.68 21.08 -2.18
N GLY A 372 -12.84 20.08 -1.89
CA GLY A 372 -11.63 20.23 -1.07
C GLY A 372 -11.86 20.23 0.44
N GLU A 373 -13.11 20.37 0.91
CA GLU A 373 -13.43 20.34 2.33
C GLU A 373 -13.32 18.92 2.90
N VAL A 374 -12.46 18.75 3.91
CA VAL A 374 -12.43 17.54 4.73
C VAL A 374 -13.51 17.65 5.79
N CYS A 375 -14.45 16.73 5.78
CA CYS A 375 -15.52 16.66 6.79
C CYS A 375 -15.33 15.40 7.65
N SER A 376 -15.56 15.55 8.95
CA SER A 376 -15.36 14.49 9.93
C SER A 376 -16.52 14.42 10.90
N ALA A 377 -16.75 13.23 11.43
CA ALA A 377 -17.70 13.01 12.52
C ALA A 377 -17.12 12.08 13.57
N GLU A 378 -17.35 12.38 14.83
CA GLU A 378 -17.10 11.47 15.93
C GLU A 378 -18.29 10.50 16.04
N VAL A 379 -18.01 9.20 15.92
CA VAL A 379 -19.00 8.15 16.08
C VAL A 379 -18.78 7.48 17.43
N ALA A 380 -19.87 7.18 18.13
CA ALA A 380 -19.87 6.58 19.47
C ALA A 380 -20.74 5.32 19.50
N GLY A 381 -20.71 4.60 20.64
CA GLY A 381 -21.50 3.37 20.82
C GLY A 381 -20.93 2.17 20.07
N LEU A 382 -19.69 2.25 19.61
CA LEU A 382 -18.98 1.12 19.01
C LEU A 382 -18.69 0.06 20.08
N LYS A 383 -18.61 -1.19 19.67
CA LYS A 383 -18.19 -2.29 20.55
C LYS A 383 -16.67 -2.28 20.68
N PRO A 384 -16.11 -2.43 21.89
CA PRO A 384 -14.68 -2.57 22.09
C PRO A 384 -14.10 -3.78 21.34
N TRP A 385 -12.83 -3.69 20.97
CA TRP A 385 -12.05 -4.77 20.38
C TRP A 385 -12.75 -5.43 19.19
N THR A 386 -13.36 -4.60 18.31
CA THR A 386 -14.21 -5.05 17.22
C THR A 386 -13.76 -4.40 15.91
N ASN A 387 -13.68 -5.21 14.85
CA ASN A 387 -13.41 -4.71 13.50
C ASN A 387 -14.65 -4.04 12.93
N TYR A 388 -14.47 -2.85 12.39
CA TYR A 388 -15.45 -2.05 11.67
C TYR A 388 -14.95 -1.71 10.28
N PHE A 389 -15.87 -1.41 9.41
CA PHE A 389 -15.65 -0.80 8.10
C PHE A 389 -16.39 0.52 8.05
N TYR A 390 -15.88 1.48 7.31
CA TYR A 390 -16.63 2.67 6.95
C TYR A 390 -16.41 3.08 5.50
N ARG A 391 -17.37 3.78 4.93
CA ARG A 391 -17.33 4.31 3.58
C ARG A 391 -18.11 5.59 3.48
N ALA A 392 -17.62 6.55 2.70
CA ALA A 392 -18.32 7.79 2.40
C ALA A 392 -19.14 7.66 1.12
N ALA A 393 -20.29 8.34 1.09
CA ALA A 393 -21.07 8.55 -0.11
C ALA A 393 -21.38 10.03 -0.28
N ALA A 394 -21.39 10.51 -1.52
CA ALA A 394 -21.84 11.83 -1.89
C ALA A 394 -23.12 11.73 -2.72
N SER A 395 -24.03 12.65 -2.52
CA SER A 395 -25.30 12.70 -3.24
C SER A 395 -25.66 14.10 -3.69
N ASN A 396 -26.22 14.21 -4.90
CA ASN A 396 -26.82 15.40 -5.44
C ASN A 396 -28.10 15.05 -6.22
N ALA A 397 -28.69 16.01 -6.91
CA ALA A 397 -29.91 15.79 -7.70
C ALA A 397 -29.77 14.77 -8.85
N LYS A 398 -28.54 14.42 -9.26
CA LYS A 398 -28.26 13.45 -10.32
C LYS A 398 -28.03 12.03 -9.82
N GLY A 399 -27.74 11.87 -8.54
CA GLY A 399 -27.53 10.53 -7.99
C GLY A 399 -26.56 10.48 -6.81
N VAL A 400 -26.09 9.27 -6.54
CA VAL A 400 -25.20 8.94 -5.42
C VAL A 400 -23.92 8.28 -5.96
N VAL A 401 -22.78 8.73 -5.48
CA VAL A 401 -21.49 8.08 -5.70
C VAL A 401 -20.86 7.70 -4.36
N TRP A 402 -20.05 6.67 -4.38
CA TRP A 402 -19.38 6.15 -3.20
C TRP A 402 -17.86 6.35 -3.32
N ALA A 403 -17.20 6.51 -2.19
CA ALA A 403 -15.75 6.43 -2.15
C ALA A 403 -15.24 5.13 -2.79
N GLY A 404 -14.03 5.14 -3.34
CA GLY A 404 -13.50 4.05 -4.15
C GLY A 404 -13.43 2.70 -3.43
N ALA A 405 -13.24 2.70 -2.09
CA ALA A 405 -13.22 1.50 -1.26
C ALA A 405 -13.70 1.79 0.16
N SER A 406 -14.13 0.75 0.86
CA SER A 406 -14.37 0.80 2.30
C SER A 406 -13.04 0.78 3.06
N ILE A 407 -12.97 1.49 4.16
CA ILE A 407 -11.80 1.52 5.04
C ILE A 407 -12.08 0.70 6.30
N PRO A 408 -11.30 -0.35 6.58
CA PRO A 408 -11.41 -1.10 7.83
C PRO A 408 -10.72 -0.36 8.98
N PHE A 409 -11.24 -0.50 10.20
CA PHE A 409 -10.59 -0.09 11.43
C PHE A 409 -11.01 -0.97 12.59
N ASP A 410 -10.13 -1.14 13.59
CA ASP A 410 -10.43 -1.85 14.81
C ASP A 410 -10.59 -0.86 15.97
N THR A 411 -11.66 -1.00 16.76
CA THR A 411 -11.79 -0.24 18.00
C THR A 411 -10.75 -0.68 19.03
N ALA A 412 -10.33 0.24 19.88
CA ALA A 412 -9.41 -0.06 20.97
C ALA A 412 -10.02 -1.11 21.93
N GLY A 413 -9.16 -1.91 22.53
CA GLY A 413 -9.56 -2.80 23.61
C GLY A 413 -9.72 -2.07 24.95
N VAL A 414 -10.24 -2.78 25.93
CA VAL A 414 -10.29 -2.34 27.32
C VAL A 414 -9.09 -2.92 28.05
N LEU A 415 -8.38 -2.10 28.80
CA LEU A 415 -7.19 -2.50 29.56
C LEU A 415 -7.42 -2.25 31.06
N PRO A 416 -6.68 -2.96 31.95
CA PRO A 416 -6.71 -2.69 33.37
C PRO A 416 -6.21 -1.28 33.71
N ASP A 417 -6.57 -0.75 34.85
CA ASP A 417 -6.14 0.56 35.33
C ASP A 417 -4.62 0.68 35.31
N GLY A 418 -4.16 1.83 34.81
CA GLY A 418 -2.73 2.14 34.64
C GLY A 418 -2.07 1.52 33.43
N TRP A 419 -2.74 0.63 32.68
CA TRP A 419 -2.25 0.09 31.41
C TRP A 419 -2.72 0.93 30.22
N GLN A 420 -1.84 1.05 29.26
CA GLN A 420 -2.06 1.70 27.97
C GLN A 420 -1.53 0.83 26.85
N THR A 421 -1.87 1.15 25.63
CA THR A 421 -1.31 0.47 24.46
C THR A 421 -0.95 1.48 23.37
N CYS A 422 0.19 1.27 22.74
CA CYS A 422 0.62 2.08 21.61
C CYS A 422 1.38 1.22 20.60
N GLN A 423 1.43 1.72 19.38
CA GLN A 423 2.35 1.18 18.38
C GLN A 423 3.70 1.90 18.55
N ILE A 424 4.78 1.12 18.62
CA ILE A 424 6.14 1.62 18.62
C ILE A 424 6.64 1.62 17.17
N GLY A 425 7.34 2.69 16.78
CA GLY A 425 7.89 2.85 15.43
C GLY A 425 6.97 3.68 14.53
N TYR A 426 6.43 3.09 13.48
CA TYR A 426 5.63 3.86 12.53
C TYR A 426 4.24 4.21 13.05
N GLU A 427 3.86 5.47 12.87
CA GLU A 427 2.68 6.06 13.49
C GLU A 427 1.33 5.61 12.93
N GLN A 428 1.22 4.74 11.96
CA GLN A 428 -0.06 4.71 11.27
C GLN A 428 -0.54 3.34 10.81
N ARG A 429 -0.93 2.49 11.77
CA ARG A 429 -1.92 1.49 11.40
C ARG A 429 -3.02 1.35 12.42
N PRO A 430 -4.27 1.56 11.98
CA PRO A 430 -5.42 1.01 12.69
C PRO A 430 -5.34 -0.52 12.59
N GLY A 431 -5.46 -1.21 13.69
CA GLY A 431 -5.53 -2.66 13.72
C GLY A 431 -4.64 -3.35 14.74
N GLY A 432 -3.57 -2.67 15.22
CA GLY A 432 -2.84 -3.10 16.41
C GLY A 432 -3.57 -2.69 17.68
N GLY A 433 -3.25 -3.33 18.80
CA GLY A 433 -3.84 -2.96 20.08
C GLY A 433 -3.70 -4.06 21.11
N ALA A 434 -4.27 -3.79 22.27
CA ALA A 434 -4.35 -4.78 23.34
C ALA A 434 -5.73 -4.72 24.00
N ASN A 435 -6.20 -5.88 24.45
CA ASN A 435 -7.43 -6.03 25.22
C ASN A 435 -7.16 -6.91 26.42
N PHE A 436 -7.86 -6.67 27.52
CA PHE A 436 -7.81 -7.50 28.71
C PHE A 436 -9.22 -7.96 29.08
N ALA A 437 -9.38 -9.27 29.17
CA ALA A 437 -10.63 -9.91 29.60
C ALA A 437 -10.32 -11.21 30.35
N ASP A 438 -11.04 -11.48 31.42
CA ASP A 438 -10.95 -12.72 32.17
C ASP A 438 -9.52 -13.09 32.62
N GLY A 439 -8.72 -12.09 33.00
CA GLY A 439 -7.33 -12.30 33.44
C GLY A 439 -6.32 -12.48 32.33
N VAL A 440 -6.72 -12.36 31.06
CA VAL A 440 -5.90 -12.60 29.87
C VAL A 440 -5.73 -11.31 29.06
N PHE A 441 -4.49 -10.94 28.79
CA PHE A 441 -4.18 -9.94 27.77
C PHE A 441 -4.16 -10.58 26.38
N THR A 442 -4.87 -10.01 25.43
CA THR A 442 -4.74 -10.28 24.00
C THR A 442 -4.04 -9.10 23.35
N VAL A 443 -2.86 -9.31 22.80
CA VAL A 443 -2.11 -8.26 22.12
C VAL A 443 -2.02 -8.61 20.64
N ARG A 444 -2.44 -7.66 19.78
CA ARG A 444 -2.40 -7.77 18.33
C ARG A 444 -1.42 -6.74 17.81
N GLY A 445 -0.37 -7.18 17.14
CA GLY A 445 0.67 -6.30 16.60
C GLY A 445 1.07 -6.67 15.18
N SER A 446 1.28 -5.64 14.39
CA SER A 446 2.06 -5.73 13.16
C SER A 446 3.47 -5.18 13.43
N GLY A 447 4.30 -5.16 12.42
CA GLY A 447 5.61 -4.54 12.48
C GLY A 447 6.73 -5.48 12.08
N ARG A 448 7.82 -4.85 11.63
CA ARG A 448 8.95 -5.55 11.06
C ARG A 448 9.72 -6.33 12.10
N ASP A 449 10.02 -5.67 13.21
CA ASP A 449 10.91 -6.26 14.20
C ASP A 449 10.89 -5.48 15.53
N ILE A 450 11.31 -6.15 16.62
CA ILE A 450 11.92 -5.54 17.78
C ILE A 450 13.40 -5.73 17.56
N ALA A 451 14.08 -4.66 17.21
CA ALA A 451 15.24 -4.64 16.34
C ALA A 451 16.39 -5.57 16.74
N GLU A 452 16.74 -6.44 15.83
CA GLU A 452 18.00 -7.18 15.81
C GLU A 452 18.75 -6.84 14.51
N GLY A 453 20.08 -6.98 14.53
CA GLY A 453 20.88 -6.95 13.32
C GLY A 453 21.07 -5.59 12.67
N GLY A 454 21.10 -4.50 13.45
CA GLY A 454 21.47 -3.17 12.93
C GLY A 454 20.31 -2.28 12.53
N GLU A 455 19.08 -2.72 12.70
CA GLU A 455 17.92 -1.85 12.49
C GLU A 455 17.83 -0.79 13.60
N PRO A 456 17.74 0.49 13.25
CA PRO A 456 17.77 1.56 14.24
C PRO A 456 16.45 1.73 15.01
N LEU A 457 15.36 1.13 14.53
CA LEU A 457 14.02 1.33 15.06
C LEU A 457 13.29 0.02 15.36
N ASP A 458 12.57 -0.02 16.47
CA ASP A 458 11.61 -1.08 16.77
C ASP A 458 10.27 -0.80 16.11
N HIS A 459 9.56 -1.86 15.70
CA HIS A 459 8.23 -1.81 15.13
C HIS A 459 7.37 -2.90 15.76
N CYS A 460 6.57 -2.53 16.75
CA CYS A 460 5.73 -3.49 17.48
C CYS A 460 4.53 -2.83 18.14
N GLN A 461 3.55 -3.63 18.53
CA GLN A 461 2.52 -3.22 19.48
C GLN A 461 3.03 -3.42 20.90
N PHE A 462 2.83 -2.44 21.75
CA PHE A 462 3.28 -2.43 23.12
C PHE A 462 2.12 -2.11 24.08
N ALA A 463 1.69 -3.09 24.87
CA ALA A 463 0.75 -2.88 25.98
C ALA A 463 1.59 -2.64 27.25
N HIS A 464 1.49 -1.47 27.86
CA HIS A 464 2.45 -1.01 28.86
C HIS A 464 1.85 -0.23 30.00
N ARG A 465 2.63 -0.11 31.06
CA ARG A 465 2.45 0.83 32.16
C ARG A 465 3.80 1.43 32.56
N GLY A 466 3.77 2.44 33.42
CA GLY A 466 4.98 2.98 34.02
C GLY A 466 5.57 2.05 35.08
N LEU A 467 6.89 2.09 35.23
CA LEU A 467 7.67 1.53 36.33
C LEU A 467 8.68 2.58 36.80
N ASP A 468 8.73 2.85 38.10
CA ASP A 468 9.69 3.78 38.71
C ASP A 468 10.74 3.00 39.51
N GLY A 469 12.01 3.14 39.15
CA GLY A 469 13.13 2.43 39.76
C GLY A 469 13.28 0.98 39.34
N ASP A 470 13.68 0.15 40.30
CA ASP A 470 13.94 -1.28 40.10
C ASP A 470 12.63 -2.07 40.17
N GLY A 471 12.60 -3.21 39.46
CA GLY A 471 11.42 -4.06 39.45
C GLY A 471 11.50 -5.16 38.42
N GLU A 472 10.39 -5.91 38.31
CA GLU A 472 10.29 -6.99 37.33
C GLU A 472 8.94 -7.01 36.64
N ILE A 473 8.94 -7.55 35.42
CA ILE A 473 7.74 -8.03 34.76
C ILE A 473 7.86 -9.51 34.47
N ARG A 474 6.78 -10.26 34.74
CA ARG A 474 6.64 -11.64 34.30
C ARG A 474 5.30 -11.86 33.62
N ALA A 475 5.27 -12.77 32.67
CA ALA A 475 4.07 -13.14 31.95
C ALA A 475 4.20 -14.57 31.41
N ARG A 476 3.08 -15.30 31.35
CA ARG A 476 3.00 -16.52 30.56
C ARG A 476 2.50 -16.15 29.16
N ILE A 477 3.28 -16.44 28.15
CA ILE A 477 2.84 -16.42 26.76
C ILE A 477 1.97 -17.66 26.58
N ALA A 478 0.65 -17.51 26.63
CA ALA A 478 -0.28 -18.63 26.56
C ALA A 478 -0.44 -19.13 25.13
N THR A 479 -0.55 -18.19 24.17
CA THR A 479 -0.60 -18.51 22.75
C THR A 479 0.31 -17.58 21.95
N ALA A 480 0.89 -18.11 20.88
CA ALA A 480 1.63 -17.37 19.89
C ALA A 480 1.18 -17.80 18.50
N GLU A 481 0.50 -16.92 17.79
CA GLU A 481 0.16 -17.16 16.39
C GLU A 481 1.43 -17.14 15.53
N VAL A 482 1.56 -18.03 14.53
CA VAL A 482 2.76 -18.10 13.68
C VAL A 482 2.35 -18.02 12.21
N LYS A 483 2.02 -16.82 11.77
CA LYS A 483 1.66 -16.51 10.36
C LYS A 483 2.87 -16.06 9.53
N THR A 484 3.95 -15.66 10.19
CA THR A 484 5.15 -15.13 9.55
C THR A 484 6.37 -15.93 9.97
N ARG A 485 7.54 -15.59 9.41
CA ARG A 485 8.77 -16.34 9.66
C ARG A 485 9.31 -16.11 11.09
N GLU A 486 9.33 -14.87 11.56
CA GLU A 486 10.02 -14.49 12.79
C GLU A 486 9.20 -13.49 13.65
N PRO A 487 7.96 -13.85 14.07
CA PRO A 487 7.24 -13.01 15.02
C PRO A 487 7.99 -13.00 16.35
N LYS A 488 7.92 -11.88 17.09
CA LYS A 488 8.52 -11.75 18.41
C LYS A 488 7.48 -11.37 19.43
N ILE A 489 7.42 -12.12 20.52
CA ILE A 489 6.38 -12.04 21.54
C ILE A 489 7.02 -12.10 22.91
N GLY A 490 6.71 -11.15 23.79
CA GLY A 490 7.22 -11.25 25.16
C GLY A 490 7.05 -10.01 26.00
N VAL A 491 8.00 -9.81 26.90
CA VAL A 491 8.02 -8.68 27.83
C VAL A 491 9.17 -7.73 27.52
N MET A 492 8.95 -6.43 27.75
CA MET A 492 9.92 -5.39 27.43
C MET A 492 9.90 -4.28 28.48
N MET A 493 11.06 -3.72 28.75
CA MET A 493 11.26 -2.43 29.43
C MET A 493 11.93 -1.45 28.48
N ARG A 494 11.42 -0.23 28.40
CA ARG A 494 11.96 0.81 27.51
C ARG A 494 11.88 2.21 28.11
N GLU A 495 12.85 3.05 27.76
CA GLU A 495 12.95 4.41 28.33
C GLU A 495 11.88 5.36 27.75
N LYS A 496 11.63 5.29 26.44
CA LYS A 496 10.66 6.11 25.70
C LYS A 496 9.76 5.24 24.82
N LEU A 497 8.63 5.78 24.37
CA LEU A 497 7.71 5.10 23.45
C LEU A 497 8.06 5.29 21.96
N GLU A 498 9.28 5.74 21.68
CA GLU A 498 9.82 5.94 20.33
C GLU A 498 10.56 4.70 19.83
N GLY A 499 10.54 4.44 18.51
CA GLY A 499 11.14 3.24 17.92
C GLY A 499 12.63 3.07 18.22
N GLY A 500 13.40 4.17 18.23
CA GLY A 500 14.86 4.17 18.52
C GLY A 500 15.25 4.10 19.98
N SER A 501 14.28 4.07 20.91
CA SER A 501 14.55 4.15 22.35
C SER A 501 15.39 2.99 22.88
N ARG A 502 16.22 3.27 23.89
CA ARG A 502 16.85 2.24 24.71
C ARG A 502 15.79 1.29 25.25
N ASN A 503 16.06 -0.01 25.16
CA ASN A 503 15.14 -1.03 25.65
C ASN A 503 15.87 -2.34 25.97
N VAL A 504 15.21 -3.15 26.78
CA VAL A 504 15.57 -4.56 26.99
C VAL A 504 14.29 -5.38 26.94
N ALA A 505 14.34 -6.52 26.23
CA ALA A 505 13.19 -7.39 26.05
C ALA A 505 13.55 -8.87 26.16
N VAL A 506 12.64 -9.68 26.74
CA VAL A 506 12.69 -11.14 26.70
C VAL A 506 11.60 -11.62 25.76
N LEU A 507 12.00 -12.18 24.63
CA LEU A 507 11.12 -12.43 23.49
C LEU A 507 11.16 -13.89 23.07
N LEU A 508 10.01 -14.55 23.02
CA LEU A 508 9.82 -15.79 22.28
C LEU A 508 9.86 -15.48 20.78
N VAL A 509 10.75 -16.15 20.06
CA VAL A 509 10.76 -16.22 18.61
C VAL A 509 10.42 -17.65 18.24
N PRO A 510 9.19 -17.94 17.82
CA PRO A 510 8.74 -19.30 17.55
C PRO A 510 9.66 -20.06 16.59
N ARG A 511 9.91 -21.34 16.87
CA ARG A 511 10.84 -22.25 16.18
C ARG A 511 12.34 -21.97 16.43
N ILE A 512 12.70 -20.78 16.95
CA ILE A 512 14.09 -20.39 17.22
C ILE A 512 14.42 -20.53 18.71
N GLY A 513 13.61 -19.90 19.58
CA GLY A 513 13.81 -19.92 21.04
C GLY A 513 13.46 -18.61 21.70
N VAL A 514 13.77 -18.49 22.99
CA VAL A 514 13.62 -17.24 23.76
C VAL A 514 14.92 -16.46 23.70
N ARG A 515 14.83 -15.16 23.48
CA ARG A 515 15.99 -14.24 23.37
C ARG A 515 15.89 -13.11 24.39
N LEU A 516 17.03 -12.71 24.93
CA LEU A 516 17.22 -11.45 25.62
C LEU A 516 17.80 -10.46 24.59
N SER A 517 17.04 -9.47 24.20
CA SER A 517 17.45 -8.43 23.26
C SER A 517 17.61 -7.10 23.98
N ALA A 518 18.64 -6.34 23.65
CA ALA A 518 18.95 -5.07 24.30
C ALA A 518 19.44 -4.02 23.30
N ARG A 519 18.85 -2.84 23.33
CA ARG A 519 19.31 -1.61 22.67
C ARG A 519 19.94 -0.70 23.73
N ALA A 520 21.27 -0.69 23.80
CA ALA A 520 21.99 0.09 24.78
C ALA A 520 22.10 1.58 24.44
N GLU A 521 22.08 1.92 23.15
CA GLU A 521 22.20 3.29 22.66
C GLU A 521 20.99 3.65 21.79
N GLU A 522 20.49 4.86 21.96
CA GLU A 522 19.35 5.36 21.21
C GLU A 522 19.67 5.43 19.70
N GLY A 523 18.78 4.90 18.86
CA GLY A 523 18.94 4.90 17.40
C GLY A 523 19.93 3.88 16.85
N TRP A 524 20.54 3.04 17.70
CA TRP A 524 21.47 1.98 17.28
C TRP A 524 20.78 0.61 17.23
N GLY A 525 21.40 -0.31 16.52
CA GLY A 525 20.90 -1.68 16.45
C GLY A 525 20.97 -2.39 17.81
N SER A 526 20.06 -3.33 18.04
CA SER A 526 20.04 -4.14 19.26
C SER A 526 20.99 -5.33 19.16
N ALA A 527 21.61 -5.68 20.28
CA ALA A 527 22.32 -6.95 20.45
C ALA A 527 21.38 -7.97 21.10
N SER A 528 21.43 -9.23 20.67
CA SER A 528 20.67 -10.30 21.32
C SER A 528 21.54 -11.41 21.82
N LYS A 529 21.14 -11.99 22.97
CA LYS A 529 21.68 -13.22 23.55
C LYS A 529 20.56 -14.25 23.56
N ALA A 530 20.79 -15.43 23.02
CA ALA A 530 19.76 -16.42 22.83
C ALA A 530 19.83 -17.56 23.84
N ASN A 531 18.66 -18.09 24.21
CA ASN A 531 18.48 -19.40 24.77
C ASN A 531 17.51 -20.20 23.89
N ALA A 532 17.98 -21.25 23.27
CA ALA A 532 17.23 -22.03 22.29
C ALA A 532 16.29 -23.09 22.91
N ALA A 533 16.15 -23.16 24.23
CA ALA A 533 15.42 -24.26 24.86
C ALA A 533 13.91 -24.22 24.61
N PHE A 534 13.30 -23.02 24.61
CA PHE A 534 11.86 -22.86 24.46
C PHE A 534 11.55 -22.32 23.07
N LYS A 535 10.88 -23.12 22.22
CA LYS A 535 10.61 -22.78 20.81
C LYS A 535 9.12 -22.53 20.49
N THR A 536 8.26 -22.70 21.46
CA THR A 536 6.79 -22.58 21.29
C THR A 536 6.14 -22.07 22.56
N ALA A 537 4.98 -21.45 22.44
CA ALA A 537 4.06 -21.27 23.55
C ALA A 537 3.37 -22.62 23.91
N PRO A 538 2.90 -22.82 25.16
CA PRO A 538 3.02 -21.88 26.26
C PRO A 538 4.41 -21.89 26.93
N CYS A 539 4.88 -20.71 27.35
CA CYS A 539 6.07 -20.56 28.18
C CYS A 539 5.98 -19.27 29.00
N TRP A 540 6.71 -19.23 30.13
CA TRP A 540 6.83 -18.04 30.95
C TRP A 540 8.10 -17.26 30.58
N VAL A 541 7.99 -15.94 30.58
CA VAL A 541 9.09 -15.02 30.40
C VAL A 541 9.11 -14.00 31.52
N LYS A 542 10.32 -13.60 31.95
CA LYS A 542 10.53 -12.60 33.00
C LYS A 542 11.71 -11.72 32.69
N LEU A 543 11.56 -10.43 32.95
CA LEU A 543 12.63 -9.43 32.86
C LEU A 543 12.73 -8.71 34.19
N VAL A 544 13.93 -8.70 34.76
CA VAL A 544 14.26 -8.05 36.06
C VAL A 544 15.20 -6.89 35.79
N ARG A 545 14.92 -5.74 36.38
CA ARG A 545 15.78 -4.55 36.41
C ARG A 545 16.36 -4.38 37.82
N SER A 546 17.67 -4.17 37.89
CA SER A 546 18.39 -3.71 39.10
C SER A 546 19.34 -2.58 38.67
N ALA A 547 18.99 -1.35 38.96
CA ALA A 547 19.63 -0.13 38.47
C ALA A 547 19.74 -0.12 36.94
N HIS A 548 20.93 -0.25 36.39
CA HIS A 548 21.20 -0.32 34.95
C HIS A 548 21.40 -1.75 34.42
N THR A 549 21.26 -2.75 35.30
CA THR A 549 21.47 -4.17 34.96
C THR A 549 20.12 -4.84 34.74
N PHE A 550 19.98 -5.54 33.63
CA PHE A 550 18.77 -6.26 33.25
C PHE A 550 19.08 -7.74 33.08
N THR A 551 18.26 -8.60 33.66
CA THR A 551 18.38 -10.05 33.56
C THR A 551 17.08 -10.65 33.06
N GLY A 552 17.18 -11.41 31.96
CA GLY A 552 16.06 -12.13 31.37
C GLY A 552 16.00 -13.58 31.86
N PHE A 553 14.78 -14.09 32.00
CA PHE A 553 14.53 -15.47 32.41
C PHE A 553 13.40 -16.09 31.59
N VAL A 554 13.42 -17.42 31.49
CA VAL A 554 12.36 -18.24 30.91
C VAL A 554 12.02 -19.39 31.86
N SER A 555 10.77 -19.85 31.83
CA SER A 555 10.31 -20.95 32.67
C SER A 555 9.19 -21.73 31.98
N GLN A 556 9.07 -23.02 32.32
CA GLN A 556 7.97 -23.86 31.88
C GLN A 556 6.75 -23.76 32.83
N ASP A 557 6.99 -23.61 34.10
CA ASP A 557 5.99 -23.68 35.18
C ASP A 557 5.73 -22.33 35.89
N GLY A 558 6.57 -21.30 35.64
CA GLY A 558 6.52 -20.02 36.33
C GLY A 558 7.15 -20.01 37.72
N GLU A 559 7.70 -21.12 38.16
CA GLU A 559 8.33 -21.30 39.47
C GLU A 559 9.85 -21.46 39.36
N ARG A 560 10.32 -22.31 38.45
CA ARG A 560 11.74 -22.54 38.18
C ARG A 560 12.18 -21.75 36.97
N TRP A 561 13.17 -20.90 37.13
CA TRP A 561 13.59 -19.93 36.14
C TRP A 561 15.00 -20.16 35.64
N ASP A 562 15.14 -20.31 34.33
CA ASP A 562 16.42 -20.39 33.65
C ASP A 562 16.79 -19.02 33.08
N ALA A 563 18.04 -18.58 33.29
CA ALA A 563 18.49 -17.32 32.73
C ALA A 563 18.61 -17.39 31.18
N VAL A 564 18.18 -16.35 30.51
CA VAL A 564 18.31 -16.19 29.06
C VAL A 564 19.60 -15.41 28.77
N GLY A 565 20.70 -16.13 28.58
CA GLY A 565 22.02 -15.54 28.46
C GLY A 565 22.55 -14.97 29.80
N GLY A 566 23.51 -14.04 29.74
CA GLY A 566 23.95 -13.29 30.91
C GLY A 566 23.24 -11.95 31.03
N PRO A 567 23.40 -11.27 32.19
CA PRO A 567 22.87 -9.94 32.39
C PRO A 567 23.42 -8.95 31.35
N VAL A 568 22.63 -7.92 31.04
CA VAL A 568 23.02 -6.83 30.14
C VAL A 568 22.90 -5.50 30.86
N THR A 569 23.82 -4.57 30.56
CA THR A 569 23.79 -3.21 31.11
C THR A 569 23.25 -2.25 30.06
N VAL A 570 22.19 -1.53 30.42
CA VAL A 570 21.60 -0.46 29.60
C VAL A 570 21.28 0.72 30.50
N GLU A 571 21.87 1.85 30.24
CA GLU A 571 21.70 3.06 31.05
C GLU A 571 20.34 3.72 30.71
N MET A 572 19.32 3.39 31.48
CA MET A 572 18.00 4.01 31.41
C MET A 572 17.75 4.86 32.65
N GLY A 573 16.98 5.95 32.49
CA GLY A 573 16.49 6.75 33.61
C GLY A 573 15.68 5.95 34.63
N PRO A 574 15.34 6.51 35.79
CA PRO A 574 14.57 5.81 36.83
C PRO A 574 13.17 5.42 36.34
N LYS A 575 12.53 6.26 35.54
CA LYS A 575 11.20 6.00 34.99
C LYS A 575 11.29 5.33 33.62
N VAL A 576 10.68 4.17 33.51
CA VAL A 576 10.61 3.41 32.26
C VAL A 576 9.19 2.93 32.00
N PHE A 577 8.91 2.54 30.78
CA PHE A 577 7.71 1.80 30.41
C PHE A 577 8.01 0.31 30.44
N VAL A 578 7.11 -0.44 31.08
CA VAL A 578 7.20 -1.90 31.19
C VAL A 578 5.95 -2.54 30.66
N GLY A 579 6.04 -3.65 29.90
CA GLY A 579 4.85 -4.25 29.33
C GLY A 579 5.08 -5.42 28.39
N LEU A 580 4.04 -5.71 27.61
CA LEU A 580 3.92 -6.81 26.66
C LEU A 580 4.15 -6.31 25.26
N ALA A 581 5.08 -6.93 24.54
CA ALA A 581 5.43 -6.54 23.19
C ALA A 581 5.13 -7.65 22.19
N VAL A 582 4.50 -7.29 21.06
CA VAL A 582 4.17 -8.20 19.97
C VAL A 582 4.48 -7.55 18.64
N THR A 583 5.26 -8.23 17.80
CA THR A 583 5.47 -7.87 16.41
C THR A 583 5.23 -9.06 15.49
N SER A 584 4.72 -8.80 14.29
CA SER A 584 4.53 -9.86 13.31
C SER A 584 5.83 -10.37 12.70
N GLY A 585 6.95 -9.65 12.84
CA GLY A 585 8.20 -9.97 12.16
C GLY A 585 8.05 -9.91 10.63
N SER A 586 7.16 -9.07 10.13
CA SER A 586 6.86 -8.90 8.71
C SER A 586 6.90 -7.43 8.34
N ARG A 587 7.47 -7.17 7.16
CA ARG A 587 7.40 -5.85 6.53
C ARG A 587 6.04 -5.57 5.90
N ASP A 588 5.24 -6.62 5.69
CA ASP A 588 3.85 -6.52 5.25
C ASP A 588 2.96 -6.17 6.45
N GLU A 589 2.60 -4.91 6.58
CA GLU A 589 1.75 -4.39 7.64
C GLU A 589 0.34 -5.01 7.67
N SER A 590 -0.12 -5.62 6.57
CA SER A 590 -1.39 -6.34 6.55
C SER A 590 -1.33 -7.62 7.39
N ARG A 591 -0.13 -8.07 7.75
CA ARG A 591 0.08 -9.26 8.56
C ARG A 591 0.09 -8.90 10.04
N MET A 592 -1.05 -9.09 10.67
CA MET A 592 -1.19 -8.96 12.11
C MET A 592 -0.88 -10.28 12.80
N HIS A 593 -0.15 -10.20 13.90
CA HIS A 593 0.13 -11.32 14.79
C HIS A 593 -0.62 -11.12 16.10
N THR A 594 -1.32 -12.16 16.56
CA THR A 594 -2.07 -12.13 17.81
C THR A 594 -1.45 -13.10 18.79
N SER A 595 -1.20 -12.62 20.01
CA SER A 595 -0.73 -13.45 21.13
C SER A 595 -1.52 -13.16 22.37
N THR A 596 -1.67 -14.18 23.22
CA THR A 596 -2.33 -14.06 24.52
C THR A 596 -1.32 -14.27 25.65
N PHE A 597 -1.51 -13.49 26.72
CA PHE A 597 -0.69 -13.53 27.91
C PHE A 597 -1.59 -13.63 29.14
N ASP A 598 -1.28 -14.57 30.02
CA ASP A 598 -1.87 -14.66 31.34
C ASP A 598 -0.80 -14.58 32.44
N GLY A 599 -1.23 -14.54 33.71
CA GLY A 599 -0.32 -14.45 34.84
C GLY A 599 0.61 -13.22 34.79
N VAL A 600 0.20 -12.16 34.10
CA VAL A 600 1.00 -10.93 33.94
C VAL A 600 1.10 -10.20 35.27
N GLN A 601 2.32 -9.96 35.71
CA GLN A 601 2.62 -9.23 36.93
C GLN A 601 3.78 -8.26 36.72
N VAL A 602 3.61 -7.05 37.22
CA VAL A 602 4.66 -6.03 37.33
C VAL A 602 4.88 -5.77 38.82
N LEU A 603 6.08 -6.01 39.31
CA LEU A 603 6.45 -5.84 40.71
C LEU A 603 7.52 -4.75 40.81
N GLU A 604 7.27 -3.74 41.64
CA GLU A 604 8.23 -2.69 41.96
C GLU A 604 9.08 -3.11 43.15
N SER A 605 10.41 -2.93 43.07
CA SER A 605 11.31 -3.25 44.20
C SER A 605 11.12 -2.20 45.28
N GLY A 606 10.47 -2.59 46.38
CA GLY A 606 10.16 -1.70 47.50
C GLY A 606 8.75 -1.78 48.03
N THR A 607 7.83 -2.37 47.33
CA THR A 607 6.50 -2.73 47.83
C THR A 607 6.55 -4.15 48.49
N LYS A 608 6.83 -4.15 49.80
CA LYS A 608 6.63 -5.35 50.66
C LYS A 608 5.20 -5.40 51.13
#